data_5d061afd91ceea20d620a37fbcbeff6d
#
_entry.id   5d061afd91ceea20d620a37fbcbeff6d
#
_cell.length_a   1.000
_cell.length_b   1.000
_cell.length_c   1.000
_cell.angle_alpha   90.00
_cell.angle_beta   90.00
_cell.angle_gamma   90.00
#
_symmetry.space_group_name_H-M   'P 1'
#
loop_
_entity.id
_entity.type
_entity.pdbx_description
1 polymer ?
#
loop_
_entity_poly.entity_id
_entity_poly.type
_entity_poly.pdbx_seq_one_letter_code
_entity_poly.pdbx_strand_id
1 'polypeptide(L)'
;MQSTGASVENVGSLSSGAADFALIQNDIAFFAYNGTGIDVFEGNAVPSLRGVATLYPETITIVTLAGSGVESIEDLEGATINTGDLGSGTQVNALQILETVGVEEFTEQNAGFAVAADQLRNGDIDAAFVVGGWPVGA
;
A
#
# COMPACT_ATOMS: atom_id res chain seq x y z
N MET A 1 10.98 14.92 -12.10
CA MET A 1 10.20 13.83 -11.47
C MET A 1 10.67 13.73 -10.03
N GLN A 2 9.77 13.67 -9.07
CA GLN A 2 10.07 13.51 -7.65
C GLN A 2 9.71 12.09 -7.24
N SER A 3 10.59 11.44 -6.47
CA SER A 3 10.29 10.15 -5.83
C SER A 3 9.64 10.42 -4.46
N THR A 4 8.61 9.64 -4.13
CA THR A 4 7.81 9.76 -2.90
C THR A 4 7.55 8.38 -2.32
N GLY A 5 6.94 8.30 -1.14
CA GLY A 5 6.44 7.05 -0.56
C GLY A 5 5.20 6.48 -1.26
N ALA A 6 4.70 7.08 -2.30
CA ALA A 6 3.62 6.72 -3.22
C ALA A 6 2.30 7.50 -3.01
N SER A 7 1.13 6.83 -3.10
CA SER A 7 -0.15 7.48 -3.42
C SER A 7 -0.61 8.53 -2.41
N VAL A 8 -0.50 8.27 -1.11
CA VAL A 8 -0.98 9.22 -0.08
C VAL A 8 -0.09 10.48 -0.06
N GLU A 9 1.23 10.31 -0.11
CA GLU A 9 2.18 11.42 -0.18
C GLU A 9 2.01 12.22 -1.48
N ASN A 10 1.70 11.54 -2.59
CA ASN A 10 1.43 12.17 -3.89
C ASN A 10 0.20 13.09 -3.86
N VAL A 11 -0.87 12.69 -3.15
CA VAL A 11 -2.02 13.58 -2.91
C VAL A 11 -1.60 14.84 -2.15
N GLY A 12 -0.78 14.69 -1.11
CA GLY A 12 -0.23 15.83 -0.35
C GLY A 12 0.58 16.78 -1.24
N SER A 13 1.40 16.25 -2.15
CA SER A 13 2.19 17.02 -3.11
C SER A 13 1.32 17.81 -4.09
N LEU A 14 0.23 17.20 -4.59
CA LEU A 14 -0.74 17.91 -5.43
C LEU A 14 -1.49 19.00 -4.66
N SER A 15 -1.94 18.69 -3.44
CA SER A 15 -2.73 19.61 -2.60
C SER A 15 -1.92 20.85 -2.20
N SER A 16 -0.62 20.69 -1.95
CA SER A 16 0.28 21.79 -1.60
C SER A 16 0.80 22.57 -2.80
N GLY A 17 0.54 22.10 -4.03
CA GLY A 17 1.10 22.68 -5.25
C GLY A 17 2.59 22.35 -5.47
N ALA A 18 3.14 21.38 -4.75
CA ALA A 18 4.51 20.91 -4.96
C ALA A 18 4.64 20.05 -6.23
N ALA A 19 3.53 19.53 -6.75
CA ALA A 19 3.44 18.82 -8.01
C ALA A 19 2.19 19.23 -8.79
N ASP A 20 2.28 19.22 -10.13
CA ASP A 20 1.14 19.47 -11.02
C ASP A 20 0.44 18.16 -11.43
N PHE A 21 1.18 17.05 -11.49
CA PHE A 21 0.70 15.71 -11.85
C PHE A 21 1.33 14.66 -10.94
N ALA A 22 0.58 13.61 -10.63
CA ALA A 22 1.07 12.49 -9.85
C ALA A 22 0.41 11.17 -10.28
N LEU A 23 1.11 10.05 -10.06
CA LEU A 23 0.54 8.71 -10.16
C LEU A 23 -0.07 8.35 -8.81
N ILE A 24 -1.33 7.98 -8.79
CA ILE A 24 -2.09 7.71 -7.57
C ILE A 24 -2.98 6.50 -7.83
N GLN A 25 -3.05 5.57 -6.88
CA GLN A 25 -4.04 4.50 -6.93
C GLN A 25 -5.46 5.09 -6.93
N ASN A 26 -6.37 4.47 -7.66
CA ASN A 26 -7.71 5.00 -7.85
C ASN A 26 -8.55 5.03 -6.57
N ASP A 27 -8.37 4.08 -5.67
CA ASP A 27 -8.99 4.06 -4.33
C ASP A 27 -8.48 5.21 -3.45
N ILE A 28 -7.17 5.44 -3.41
CA ILE A 28 -6.58 6.57 -2.68
C ILE A 28 -7.07 7.92 -3.25
N ALA A 29 -7.17 8.02 -4.57
CA ALA A 29 -7.72 9.22 -5.20
C ALA A 29 -9.21 9.42 -4.83
N PHE A 30 -9.99 8.34 -4.75
CA PHE A 30 -11.38 8.37 -4.32
C PHE A 30 -11.52 8.80 -2.86
N PHE A 31 -10.72 8.22 -1.95
CA PHE A 31 -10.72 8.57 -0.53
C PHE A 31 -10.34 10.05 -0.32
N ALA A 32 -9.28 10.49 -0.97
CA ALA A 32 -8.84 11.89 -0.90
C ALA A 32 -9.90 12.85 -1.44
N TYR A 33 -10.50 12.55 -2.60
CA TYR A 33 -11.52 13.40 -3.20
C TYR A 33 -12.74 13.56 -2.30
N ASN A 34 -13.18 12.48 -1.64
CA ASN A 34 -14.38 12.46 -0.79
C ASN A 34 -14.09 12.81 0.68
N GLY A 35 -12.83 12.81 1.14
CA GLY A 35 -12.46 13.02 2.53
C GLY A 35 -12.90 11.87 3.44
N THR A 36 -12.64 10.63 3.00
CA THR A 36 -13.07 9.40 3.68
C THR A 36 -12.00 8.30 3.59
N GLY A 37 -12.26 7.15 4.19
CA GLY A 37 -11.56 5.89 3.94
C GLY A 37 -10.27 5.67 4.71
N ILE A 38 -9.55 6.72 5.03
CA ILE A 38 -8.35 6.68 5.89
C ILE A 38 -8.24 7.97 6.70
N ASP A 39 -7.68 7.88 7.89
CA ASP A 39 -7.63 8.97 8.88
C ASP A 39 -7.10 10.30 8.32
N VAL A 40 -6.06 10.25 7.48
CA VAL A 40 -5.46 11.46 6.91
C VAL A 40 -6.43 12.24 6.01
N PHE A 41 -7.41 11.58 5.41
CA PHE A 41 -8.43 12.20 4.57
C PHE A 41 -9.77 12.42 5.27
N GLU A 42 -10.02 11.79 6.42
CA GLU A 42 -11.25 11.95 7.19
C GLU A 42 -11.53 13.43 7.48
N GLY A 43 -12.61 13.95 6.87
CA GLY A 43 -12.98 15.37 6.97
C GLY A 43 -12.05 16.34 6.22
N ASN A 44 -11.04 15.85 5.50
CA ASN A 44 -10.04 16.63 4.77
C ASN A 44 -10.10 16.32 3.25
N ALA A 45 -11.27 16.48 2.66
CA ALA A 45 -11.47 16.26 1.23
C ALA A 45 -10.58 17.16 0.36
N VAL A 46 -10.12 16.61 -0.76
CA VAL A 46 -9.35 17.34 -1.78
C VAL A 46 -10.14 17.39 -3.08
N PRO A 47 -11.23 18.21 -3.14
CA PRO A 47 -12.15 18.24 -4.28
C PRO A 47 -11.54 18.87 -5.56
N SER A 48 -10.32 19.40 -5.47
CA SER A 48 -9.57 19.91 -6.62
C SER A 48 -8.91 18.80 -7.45
N LEU A 49 -8.80 17.55 -6.95
CA LEU A 49 -8.25 16.44 -7.72
C LEU A 49 -9.02 16.21 -9.02
N ARG A 50 -8.29 15.89 -10.08
CA ARG A 50 -8.86 15.52 -11.39
C ARG A 50 -8.12 14.31 -11.96
N GLY A 51 -8.89 13.29 -12.38
CA GLY A 51 -8.35 12.17 -13.14
C GLY A 51 -8.02 12.59 -14.55
N VAL A 52 -6.81 12.32 -15.01
CA VAL A 52 -6.34 12.62 -16.38
C VAL A 52 -6.37 11.35 -17.23
N ALA A 53 -5.90 10.23 -16.69
CA ALA A 53 -5.89 8.93 -17.37
C ALA A 53 -5.79 7.79 -16.37
N THR A 54 -6.30 6.62 -16.74
CA THR A 54 -6.03 5.33 -16.08
C THR A 54 -5.00 4.59 -16.93
N LEU A 55 -3.91 4.11 -16.32
CA LEU A 55 -2.78 3.55 -17.04
C LEU A 55 -2.80 2.03 -17.09
N TYR A 56 -2.87 1.37 -15.92
CA TYR A 56 -2.84 -0.09 -15.80
C TYR A 56 -3.51 -0.53 -14.49
N PRO A 57 -3.98 -1.79 -14.42
CA PRO A 57 -4.45 -2.35 -13.15
C PRO A 57 -3.27 -2.66 -12.24
N GLU A 58 -3.45 -2.44 -10.95
CA GLU A 58 -2.53 -2.87 -9.89
C GLU A 58 -3.15 -4.06 -9.16
N THR A 59 -2.45 -5.19 -9.21
CA THR A 59 -2.90 -6.40 -8.53
C THR A 59 -2.35 -6.41 -7.10
N ILE A 60 -3.23 -6.65 -6.13
CA ILE A 60 -2.83 -6.87 -4.73
C ILE A 60 -2.36 -8.31 -4.61
N THR A 61 -1.13 -8.50 -4.17
CA THR A 61 -0.51 -9.81 -3.99
C THR A 61 0.10 -9.90 -2.61
N ILE A 62 -0.12 -11.03 -1.92
CA ILE A 62 0.59 -11.38 -0.68
C ILE A 62 1.63 -12.42 -1.05
N VAL A 63 2.87 -12.20 -0.65
CA VAL A 63 4.01 -13.06 -0.93
C VAL A 63 4.56 -13.60 0.36
N THR A 64 4.76 -14.92 0.42
CA THR A 64 5.40 -15.64 1.53
C THR A 64 6.45 -16.60 0.99
N LEU A 65 7.30 -17.16 1.85
CA LEU A 65 8.22 -18.22 1.45
C LEU A 65 7.50 -19.57 1.32
N ALA A 66 7.90 -20.36 0.35
CA ALA A 66 7.44 -21.74 0.23
C ALA A 66 7.84 -22.52 1.50
N GLY A 67 6.86 -23.16 2.13
CA GLY A 67 7.08 -23.91 3.38
C GLY A 67 7.09 -23.08 4.64
N SER A 68 6.71 -21.80 4.59
CA SER A 68 6.53 -20.94 5.78
C SER A 68 5.39 -21.42 6.70
N GLY A 69 4.45 -22.20 6.18
CA GLY A 69 3.23 -22.59 6.89
C GLY A 69 2.06 -21.64 6.65
N VAL A 70 2.27 -20.51 5.97
CA VAL A 70 1.21 -19.60 5.56
C VAL A 70 0.54 -20.14 4.30
N GLU A 71 -0.68 -20.64 4.42
CA GLU A 71 -1.49 -21.19 3.33
C GLU A 71 -2.71 -20.32 3.01
N SER A 72 -3.12 -19.47 3.96
CA SER A 72 -4.24 -18.55 3.84
C SER A 72 -3.90 -17.20 4.47
N ILE A 73 -4.75 -16.20 4.27
CA ILE A 73 -4.55 -14.86 4.85
C ILE A 73 -4.75 -14.85 6.36
N GLU A 74 -5.60 -15.73 6.87
CA GLU A 74 -5.87 -15.88 8.31
C GLU A 74 -4.63 -16.42 9.08
N ASP A 75 -3.73 -17.13 8.38
CA ASP A 75 -2.47 -17.62 8.97
C ASP A 75 -1.47 -16.48 9.25
N LEU A 76 -1.79 -15.26 8.85
CA LEU A 76 -1.00 -14.08 9.13
C LEU A 76 -1.22 -13.50 10.54
N GLU A 77 -2.15 -14.06 11.31
CA GLU A 77 -2.32 -13.69 12.73
C GLU A 77 -1.04 -13.97 13.52
N GLY A 78 -0.51 -12.97 14.21
CA GLY A 78 0.76 -13.04 14.94
C GLY A 78 2.02 -12.89 14.08
N ALA A 79 1.91 -12.80 12.77
CA ALA A 79 3.03 -12.72 11.84
C ALA A 79 3.72 -11.35 11.81
N THR A 80 4.93 -11.31 11.27
CA THR A 80 5.63 -10.08 10.90
C THR A 80 5.39 -9.82 9.42
N ILE A 81 4.67 -8.71 9.11
CA ILE A 81 4.16 -8.43 7.76
C ILE A 81 4.71 -7.11 7.24
N ASN A 82 5.31 -7.12 6.05
CA ASN A 82 5.60 -5.88 5.33
C ASN A 82 4.33 -5.42 4.60
N THR A 83 3.80 -4.27 5.02
CA THR A 83 2.58 -3.68 4.46
C THR A 83 2.86 -2.69 3.31
N GLY A 84 4.13 -2.52 2.93
CA GLY A 84 4.58 -1.54 1.93
C GLY A 84 5.21 -0.30 2.57
N ASP A 85 5.66 0.63 1.74
CA ASP A 85 6.22 1.90 2.22
C ASP A 85 5.19 2.69 3.03
N LEU A 86 5.65 3.36 4.07
CA LEU A 86 4.79 4.22 4.90
C LEU A 86 4.13 5.33 4.04
N GLY A 87 2.81 5.46 4.15
CA GLY A 87 2.04 6.42 3.35
C GLY A 87 1.84 6.00 1.89
N SER A 88 2.08 4.73 1.57
CA SER A 88 1.76 4.15 0.26
C SER A 88 0.31 3.67 0.19
N GLY A 89 -0.21 3.54 -1.03
CA GLY A 89 -1.49 2.86 -1.23
C GLY A 89 -1.41 1.37 -0.92
N THR A 90 -0.23 0.74 -1.07
CA THR A 90 0.01 -0.64 -0.65
C THR A 90 -0.26 -0.81 0.83
N GLN A 91 0.25 0.10 1.68
CA GLN A 91 -0.01 0.07 3.12
C GLN A 91 -1.51 0.18 3.42
N VAL A 92 -2.19 1.13 2.80
CA VAL A 92 -3.63 1.30 2.99
C VAL A 92 -4.40 0.03 2.62
N ASN A 93 -4.12 -0.55 1.46
CA ASN A 93 -4.77 -1.78 1.02
C ASN A 93 -4.47 -2.95 1.96
N ALA A 94 -3.22 -3.11 2.40
CA ALA A 94 -2.82 -4.18 3.32
C ALA A 94 -3.60 -4.09 4.64
N LEU A 95 -3.62 -2.93 5.28
CA LEU A 95 -4.31 -2.72 6.55
C LEU A 95 -5.82 -2.95 6.43
N GLN A 96 -6.47 -2.43 5.38
CA GLN A 96 -7.90 -2.64 5.14
C GLN A 96 -8.25 -4.12 4.88
N ILE A 97 -7.39 -4.85 4.17
CA ILE A 97 -7.60 -6.28 3.92
C ILE A 97 -7.44 -7.08 5.20
N LEU A 98 -6.35 -6.87 5.96
CA LEU A 98 -6.10 -7.57 7.22
C LEU A 98 -7.25 -7.34 8.21
N GLU A 99 -7.69 -6.09 8.39
CA GLU A 99 -8.85 -5.75 9.21
C GLU A 99 -10.12 -6.47 8.73
N THR A 100 -10.38 -6.48 7.43
CA THR A 100 -11.61 -7.08 6.85
C THR A 100 -11.67 -8.58 7.08
N VAL A 101 -10.52 -9.28 7.08
CA VAL A 101 -10.45 -10.73 7.31
C VAL A 101 -10.25 -11.09 8.78
N GLY A 102 -10.13 -10.10 9.67
CA GLY A 102 -10.03 -10.30 11.12
C GLY A 102 -8.63 -10.67 11.60
N VAL A 103 -7.58 -10.34 10.86
CA VAL A 103 -6.18 -10.40 11.30
C VAL A 103 -5.89 -9.12 12.09
N GLU A 104 -5.89 -9.20 13.41
CA GLU A 104 -5.79 -8.05 14.31
C GLU A 104 -4.42 -7.94 14.99
N GLU A 105 -3.78 -9.07 15.27
CA GLU A 105 -2.50 -9.15 15.97
C GLU A 105 -1.38 -9.47 14.96
N PHE A 106 -0.57 -8.49 14.57
CA PHE A 106 0.61 -8.69 13.71
C PHE A 106 1.67 -7.61 13.99
N THR A 107 2.91 -7.90 13.59
CA THR A 107 4.00 -6.91 13.65
C THR A 107 4.14 -6.25 12.27
N GLU A 108 3.78 -4.96 12.19
CA GLU A 108 3.92 -4.21 10.95
C GLU A 108 5.38 -3.83 10.68
N GLN A 109 5.83 -4.04 9.43
CA GLN A 109 7.06 -3.52 8.86
C GLN A 109 6.73 -2.69 7.62
N ASN A 110 7.48 -1.59 7.42
CA ASN A 110 7.27 -0.71 6.27
C ASN A 110 8.57 -0.59 5.46
N ALA A 111 8.54 -1.11 4.24
CA ALA A 111 9.66 -1.02 3.31
C ALA A 111 9.19 -1.22 1.87
N GLY A 112 9.93 -0.66 0.92
CA GLY A 112 9.70 -0.88 -0.51
C GLY A 112 9.93 -2.33 -0.93
N PHE A 113 9.38 -2.72 -2.07
CA PHE A 113 9.27 -4.13 -2.51
C PHE A 113 10.61 -4.86 -2.58
N ALA A 114 11.69 -4.20 -3.03
CA ALA A 114 13.01 -4.83 -3.09
C ALA A 114 13.56 -5.18 -1.70
N VAL A 115 13.39 -4.29 -0.73
CA VAL A 115 13.78 -4.52 0.67
C VAL A 115 12.92 -5.62 1.30
N ALA A 116 11.60 -5.59 1.06
CA ALA A 116 10.68 -6.63 1.53
C ALA A 116 11.05 -8.01 0.98
N ALA A 117 11.45 -8.10 -0.31
CA ALA A 117 11.91 -9.35 -0.91
C ALA A 117 13.20 -9.88 -0.26
N ASP A 118 14.13 -8.98 0.12
CA ASP A 118 15.33 -9.36 0.87
C ASP A 118 14.99 -9.82 2.30
N GLN A 119 14.09 -9.12 2.99
CA GLN A 119 13.63 -9.49 4.33
C GLN A 119 12.94 -10.86 4.33
N LEU A 120 12.07 -11.14 3.34
CA LEU A 120 11.46 -12.47 3.18
C LEU A 120 12.52 -13.56 2.99
N ARG A 121 13.49 -13.35 2.09
CA ARG A 121 14.56 -14.34 1.85
C ARG A 121 15.42 -14.61 3.08
N ASN A 122 15.61 -13.60 3.91
CA ASN A 122 16.38 -13.71 5.16
C ASN A 122 15.57 -14.31 6.32
N GLY A 123 14.23 -14.36 6.22
CA GLY A 123 13.34 -14.76 7.30
C GLY A 123 13.12 -13.67 8.36
N ASP A 124 13.34 -12.40 7.99
CA ASP A 124 13.11 -11.25 8.88
C ASP A 124 11.62 -10.88 8.95
N ILE A 125 10.84 -11.26 7.92
CA ILE A 125 9.38 -11.12 7.85
C ILE A 125 8.76 -12.41 7.33
N ASP A 126 7.49 -12.63 7.66
CA ASP A 126 6.73 -13.84 7.27
C ASP A 126 5.97 -13.64 5.95
N ALA A 127 5.50 -12.40 5.71
CA ALA A 127 4.75 -12.05 4.51
C ALA A 127 5.03 -10.61 4.07
N ALA A 128 4.78 -10.32 2.79
CA ALA A 128 4.83 -8.98 2.23
C ALA A 128 3.66 -8.73 1.30
N PHE A 129 3.03 -7.56 1.43
CA PHE A 129 2.08 -7.05 0.45
C PHE A 129 2.81 -6.36 -0.70
N VAL A 130 2.40 -6.69 -1.91
CA VAL A 130 2.90 -6.08 -3.15
C VAL A 130 1.69 -5.66 -3.98
N VAL A 131 1.53 -4.36 -4.17
CA VAL A 131 0.45 -3.80 -5.01
C VAL A 131 1.07 -3.10 -6.20
N GLY A 132 0.84 -3.64 -7.38
CA GLY A 132 1.45 -3.09 -8.58
C GLY A 132 1.08 -3.85 -9.85
N GLY A 133 1.47 -3.27 -10.99
CA GLY A 133 1.35 -3.92 -12.29
C GLY A 133 2.44 -4.98 -12.48
N TRP A 134 2.10 -6.08 -13.14
CA TRP A 134 3.07 -7.16 -13.42
C TRP A 134 3.83 -6.95 -14.73
N PRO A 135 5.16 -7.24 -14.76
CA PRO A 135 6.03 -7.66 -13.63
C PRO A 135 6.39 -6.49 -12.72
N VAL A 136 6.55 -6.76 -11.43
CA VAL A 136 7.06 -5.80 -10.44
C VAL A 136 8.59 -5.94 -10.37
N GLY A 137 9.30 -4.81 -10.40
CA GLY A 137 10.74 -4.79 -10.23
C GLY A 137 11.14 -4.85 -8.75
N ALA A 138 11.30 -6.07 -8.23
CA ALA A 138 11.73 -6.33 -6.85
C ALA A 138 12.75 -7.48 -6.81
#